data_a75c5c9dfe112d8c982ece58bc2deb7a
#
_entry.id   a75c5c9dfe112d8c982ece58bc2deb7a
#
_cell.length_a   1.000
_cell.length_b   1.000
_cell.length_c   1.000
_cell.angle_alpha   90.00
_cell.angle_beta   90.00
_cell.angle_gamma   90.00
#
_symmetry.space_group_name_H-M   'P 1'
#
loop_
_entity.id
_entity.type
_entity.pdbx_description
1 polymer ?
#
loop_
_entity_poly.entity_id
_entity_poly.type
_entity_poly.pdbx_seq_one_letter_code
_entity_poly.pdbx_strand_id
1 'polypeptide(L)'
;MNEILKKSSILFKNDQIMSAISTIAKSCNAHFNEVEKKVTVLPVMKGAIPFAGHLITKLNFDVILEYIHATRYQQNKGTENLQYIYEPPVESVINKDILLLDDILDEGITLLNLKNKLIDLGANSVLTAVLFDKNLQKNKPLEADFVGLEVPNK
;
A
#
# COMPACT_ATOMS: atom_id res chain seq x y z
N MET A 1 18.08 -12.25 -22.51
CA MET A 1 16.83 -11.63 -22.02
C MET A 1 15.68 -12.53 -22.43
N ASN A 2 15.27 -13.15 -21.59
CA ASN A 2 14.34 -14.10 -21.01
C ASN A 2 13.18 -14.57 -21.89
N GLU A 3 13.12 -15.90 -22.07
CA GLU A 3 11.96 -16.59 -22.65
C GLU A 3 10.62 -16.23 -21.94
N ILE A 4 10.68 -15.85 -20.65
CA ILE A 4 9.53 -15.39 -19.88
C ILE A 4 8.95 -14.10 -20.48
N LEU A 5 9.77 -13.13 -20.87
CA LEU A 5 9.30 -11.89 -21.50
C LEU A 5 8.71 -12.11 -22.89
N LYS A 6 9.13 -13.16 -23.61
CA LYS A 6 8.56 -13.50 -24.92
C LYS A 6 7.16 -14.12 -24.82
N LYS A 7 6.78 -14.64 -23.66
CA LYS A 7 5.47 -15.26 -23.39
C LYS A 7 4.55 -14.38 -22.57
N SER A 8 5.02 -13.21 -22.09
CA SER A 8 4.21 -12.27 -21.32
C SER A 8 3.52 -11.26 -22.21
N SER A 9 2.34 -10.85 -21.82
CA SER A 9 1.59 -9.73 -22.42
C SER A 9 1.65 -8.51 -21.48
N ILE A 10 1.74 -7.32 -22.08
CA ILE A 10 1.63 -6.07 -21.32
C ILE A 10 0.17 -5.87 -20.92
N LEU A 11 -0.11 -5.85 -19.63
CA LEU A 11 -1.45 -5.56 -19.09
C LEU A 11 -1.76 -4.06 -19.14
N PHE A 12 -0.81 -3.23 -18.72
CA PHE A 12 -0.95 -1.78 -18.68
C PHE A 12 0.28 -1.09 -19.24
N LYS A 13 0.05 -0.01 -19.98
CA LYS A 13 1.10 0.88 -20.46
C LYS A 13 1.50 1.86 -19.36
N ASN A 14 2.69 2.43 -19.47
CA ASN A 14 3.19 3.42 -18.50
C ASN A 14 2.21 4.59 -18.30
N ASP A 15 1.61 5.12 -19.36
CA ASP A 15 0.67 6.23 -19.27
C ASP A 15 -0.58 5.89 -18.44
N GLN A 16 -1.07 4.66 -18.53
CA GLN A 16 -2.19 4.18 -17.74
C GLN A 16 -1.83 4.10 -16.26
N ILE A 17 -0.62 3.61 -15.96
CA ILE A 17 -0.09 3.51 -14.58
C ILE A 17 0.07 4.92 -14.01
N MET A 18 0.69 5.84 -14.73
CA MET A 18 0.90 7.22 -14.26
C MET A 18 -0.42 7.97 -14.07
N SER A 19 -1.40 7.74 -14.94
CA SER A 19 -2.76 8.29 -14.80
C SER A 19 -3.46 7.74 -13.54
N ALA A 20 -3.33 6.46 -13.28
CA ALA A 20 -3.88 5.83 -12.07
C ALA A 20 -3.25 6.42 -10.80
N ILE A 21 -1.94 6.60 -10.76
CA ILE A 21 -1.24 7.24 -9.64
C ILE A 21 -1.74 8.69 -9.43
N SER A 22 -1.94 9.43 -10.51
CA SER A 22 -2.49 10.80 -10.43
C SER A 22 -3.92 10.81 -9.86
N THR A 23 -4.74 9.83 -10.21
CA THR A 23 -6.09 9.68 -9.66
C THR A 23 -6.06 9.34 -8.18
N ILE A 24 -5.20 8.43 -7.75
CA ILE A 24 -4.99 8.12 -6.32
C ILE A 24 -4.55 9.38 -5.57
N ALA A 25 -3.58 10.13 -6.11
CA ALA A 25 -3.11 11.36 -5.49
C ALA A 25 -4.23 12.39 -5.29
N LYS A 26 -5.10 12.58 -6.29
CA LYS A 26 -6.26 13.48 -6.18
C LYS A 26 -7.20 13.05 -5.04
N SER A 27 -7.49 11.76 -4.94
CA SER A 27 -8.35 11.23 -3.88
C SER A 27 -7.73 11.37 -2.50
N CYS A 28 -6.42 11.11 -2.36
CA CYS A 28 -5.69 11.33 -1.12
C CYS A 28 -5.68 12.81 -0.73
N ASN A 29 -5.40 13.70 -1.68
CA ASN A 29 -5.39 15.15 -1.46
C ASN A 29 -6.75 15.66 -1.02
N ALA A 30 -7.84 15.18 -1.63
CA ALA A 30 -9.20 15.54 -1.21
C ALA A 30 -9.53 15.05 0.20
N HIS A 31 -9.04 13.86 0.57
CA HIS A 31 -9.29 13.30 1.91
C HIS A 31 -8.51 14.02 3.01
N PHE A 32 -7.26 14.39 2.74
CA PHE A 32 -6.34 14.98 3.72
C PHE A 32 -6.22 16.51 3.64
N ASN A 33 -7.02 17.20 2.82
CA ASN A 33 -6.90 18.64 2.58
C ASN A 33 -7.14 19.51 3.82
N GLU A 34 -7.91 19.02 4.77
CA GLU A 34 -8.25 19.74 6.01
C GLU A 34 -7.47 19.25 7.24
N VAL A 35 -6.52 18.32 7.03
CA VAL A 35 -5.70 17.78 8.12
C VAL A 35 -4.58 18.78 8.43
N GLU A 36 -4.67 19.44 9.58
CA GLU A 36 -3.65 20.39 10.06
C GLU A 36 -2.33 19.72 10.47
N LYS A 37 -2.36 18.40 10.73
CA LYS A 37 -1.21 17.61 11.16
C LYS A 37 -0.57 16.88 9.99
N LYS A 38 0.72 16.61 10.12
CA LYS A 38 1.41 15.76 9.13
C LYS A 38 0.83 14.36 9.07
N VAL A 39 0.65 13.85 7.85
CA VAL A 39 0.23 12.47 7.58
C VAL A 39 1.47 11.60 7.41
N THR A 40 1.52 10.47 8.09
CA THR A 40 2.58 9.49 7.88
C THR A 40 2.27 8.67 6.63
N VAL A 41 3.10 8.81 5.60
CA VAL A 41 3.05 7.98 4.40
C VAL A 41 3.99 6.81 4.58
N LEU A 42 3.46 5.60 4.52
CA LEU A 42 4.14 4.37 4.94
C LEU A 42 4.12 3.31 3.83
N PRO A 43 5.10 3.32 2.90
CA PRO A 43 5.24 2.28 1.90
C PRO A 43 5.62 0.93 2.51
N VAL A 44 5.02 -0.14 2.01
CA VAL A 44 5.39 -1.52 2.32
C VAL A 44 6.55 -1.94 1.42
N MET A 45 7.69 -2.23 2.05
CA MET A 45 8.90 -2.60 1.32
C MET A 45 8.82 -4.05 0.81
N LYS A 46 9.42 -4.34 -0.32
CA LYS A 46 10.10 -3.38 -1.23
C LYS A 46 9.21 -3.01 -2.41
N GLY A 47 8.10 -3.74 -2.62
CA GLY A 47 7.24 -3.63 -3.81
C GLY A 47 6.66 -2.22 -4.00
N ALA A 48 6.28 -1.55 -2.92
CA ALA A 48 5.68 -0.22 -2.99
C ALA A 48 6.65 0.92 -3.37
N ILE A 49 7.97 0.69 -3.45
CA ILE A 49 8.96 1.74 -3.71
C ILE A 49 8.65 2.57 -4.98
N PRO A 50 8.45 1.97 -6.16
CA PRO A 50 8.17 2.75 -7.37
C PRO A 50 6.87 3.54 -7.28
N PHE A 51 5.82 2.90 -6.75
CA PHE A 51 4.52 3.55 -6.56
C PHE A 51 4.62 4.74 -5.60
N ALA A 52 5.22 4.54 -4.44
CA ALA A 52 5.42 5.58 -3.44
C ALA A 52 6.23 6.76 -3.99
N GLY A 53 7.32 6.49 -4.72
CA GLY A 53 8.16 7.52 -5.32
C GLY A 53 7.39 8.44 -6.26
N HIS A 54 6.49 7.92 -7.07
CA HIS A 54 5.64 8.72 -7.96
C HIS A 54 4.48 9.39 -7.22
N LEU A 55 3.84 8.70 -6.28
CA LEU A 55 2.69 9.21 -5.55
C LEU A 55 3.05 10.43 -4.69
N ILE A 56 4.12 10.32 -3.90
CA ILE A 56 4.52 11.34 -2.92
C ILE A 56 4.74 12.70 -3.58
N THR A 57 5.30 12.73 -4.80
CA THR A 57 5.52 13.99 -5.54
C THR A 57 4.24 14.71 -5.95
N LYS A 58 3.09 14.06 -5.85
CA LYS A 58 1.76 14.58 -6.22
C LYS A 58 0.87 14.91 -5.03
N LEU A 59 1.32 14.60 -3.82
CA LEU A 59 0.59 14.92 -2.58
C LEU A 59 0.79 16.40 -2.23
N ASN A 60 -0.29 17.06 -1.78
CA ASN A 60 -0.31 18.48 -1.46
C ASN A 60 -0.51 18.78 0.05
N PHE A 61 -0.35 17.79 0.89
CA PHE A 61 -0.39 17.91 2.35
C PHE A 61 0.99 17.56 2.95
N ASP A 62 1.21 17.97 4.20
CA ASP A 62 2.47 17.71 4.89
C ASP A 62 2.65 16.23 5.22
N VAL A 63 3.78 15.67 4.81
CA VAL A 63 4.10 14.24 4.92
C VAL A 63 5.24 13.99 5.90
N ILE A 64 5.09 12.96 6.73
CA ILE A 64 6.19 12.23 7.35
C ILE A 64 6.39 10.98 6.52
N LEU A 65 7.56 10.82 5.90
CA LEU A 65 7.88 9.64 5.12
C LEU A 65 8.61 8.63 6.00
N GLU A 66 8.01 7.48 6.17
CA GLU A 66 8.60 6.30 6.81
C GLU A 66 8.37 5.08 5.92
N TYR A 67 8.79 3.90 6.35
CA TYR A 67 8.47 2.65 5.65
C TYR A 67 8.27 1.51 6.65
N ILE A 68 7.69 0.42 6.18
CA ILE A 68 7.55 -0.82 6.92
C ILE A 68 8.01 -1.98 6.04
N HIS A 69 8.77 -2.91 6.60
CA HIS A 69 9.24 -4.09 5.90
C HIS A 69 8.88 -5.34 6.69
N ALA A 70 7.97 -6.11 6.17
CA ALA A 70 7.55 -7.39 6.74
C ALA A 70 7.58 -8.47 5.67
N THR A 71 7.92 -9.69 6.07
CA THR A 71 7.88 -10.89 5.24
C THR A 71 6.90 -11.89 5.82
N ARG A 72 6.23 -12.65 4.95
CA ARG A 72 5.39 -13.76 5.40
C ARG A 72 6.28 -14.92 5.83
N TYR A 73 5.98 -15.47 7.00
CA TYR A 73 6.61 -16.64 7.54
C TYR A 73 5.57 -17.75 7.71
N GLN A 74 5.75 -18.88 7.03
CA GLN A 74 4.91 -20.05 7.20
C GLN A 74 5.48 -20.91 8.34
N GLN A 75 4.80 -20.97 9.45
CA GLN A 75 5.01 -22.06 10.40
C GLN A 75 4.16 -23.28 9.98
N ASN A 76 4.66 -24.47 10.28
CA ASN A 76 4.12 -25.80 9.90
C ASN A 76 2.67 -26.11 10.34
N LYS A 77 1.83 -25.11 10.65
CA LYS A 77 0.44 -25.29 11.13
C LYS A 77 -0.56 -24.29 10.53
N GLY A 78 -0.34 -23.80 9.33
CA GLY A 78 -1.38 -23.03 8.60
C GLY A 78 -1.66 -21.62 9.11
N THR A 79 -0.92 -21.10 10.08
CA THR A 79 -0.97 -19.70 10.51
C THR A 79 0.14 -18.92 9.84
N GLU A 80 -0.25 -18.00 8.95
CA GLU A 80 0.67 -17.04 8.35
C GLU A 80 1.01 -15.97 9.38
N ASN A 81 2.25 -15.93 9.85
CA ASN A 81 2.77 -14.85 10.69
C ASN A 81 3.64 -13.92 9.86
N LEU A 82 3.58 -12.61 10.16
CA LEU A 82 4.49 -11.63 9.61
C LEU A 82 5.75 -11.57 10.47
N GLN A 83 6.90 -11.62 9.82
CA GLN A 83 8.19 -11.29 10.41
C GLN A 83 8.55 -9.86 9.99
N TYR A 84 8.74 -8.98 10.97
CA TYR A 84 9.12 -7.59 10.74
C TYR A 84 10.63 -7.47 10.65
N ILE A 85 11.11 -6.94 9.52
CA ILE A 85 12.52 -6.62 9.29
C ILE A 85 12.79 -5.18 9.70
N TYR A 86 11.83 -4.29 9.45
CA TYR A 86 11.86 -2.90 9.88
C TYR A 86 10.47 -2.40 10.22
N GLU A 87 10.37 -1.68 11.32
CA GLU A 87 9.16 -1.00 11.77
C GLU A 87 9.44 0.51 11.90
N PRO A 88 8.48 1.37 11.54
CA PRO A 88 8.65 2.81 11.70
C PRO A 88 8.80 3.19 13.19
N PRO A 89 9.49 4.30 13.49
CA PRO A 89 9.54 4.84 14.84
C PRO A 89 8.14 5.07 15.40
N VAL A 90 7.94 4.78 16.69
CA VAL A 90 6.63 4.86 17.35
C VAL A 90 6.04 6.27 17.28
N GLU A 91 6.86 7.31 17.36
CA GLU A 91 6.46 8.72 17.22
C GLU A 91 5.90 9.07 15.83
N SER A 92 6.21 8.28 14.81
CA SER A 92 5.65 8.41 13.46
C SER A 92 4.32 7.67 13.30
N VAL A 93 3.88 6.94 14.32
CA VAL A 93 2.65 6.13 14.32
C VAL A 93 1.62 6.65 15.32
N ILE A 94 2.03 6.86 16.58
CA ILE A 94 1.10 7.25 17.65
C ILE A 94 0.43 8.58 17.33
N ASN A 95 -0.91 8.60 17.42
CA ASN A 95 -1.75 9.77 17.15
C ASN A 95 -1.54 10.39 15.74
N LYS A 96 -1.05 9.60 14.78
CA LYS A 96 -0.89 10.00 13.38
C LYS A 96 -2.00 9.42 12.52
N ASP A 97 -2.37 10.18 11.50
CA ASP A 97 -3.10 9.65 10.36
C ASP A 97 -2.08 9.01 9.42
N ILE A 98 -2.30 7.76 9.04
CA ILE A 98 -1.37 6.96 8.25
C ILE A 98 -1.98 6.64 6.89
N LEU A 99 -1.21 6.86 5.84
CA LEU A 99 -1.47 6.37 4.50
C LEU A 99 -0.51 5.21 4.21
N LEU A 100 -1.01 3.99 4.32
CA LEU A 100 -0.26 2.75 4.07
C LEU A 100 -0.31 2.43 2.58
N LEU A 101 0.86 2.33 1.94
CA LEU A 101 0.99 2.09 0.49
C LEU A 101 1.49 0.68 0.21
N ASP A 102 0.84 0.01 -0.73
CA ASP A 102 1.33 -1.25 -1.29
C ASP A 102 1.23 -1.24 -2.83
N ASP A 103 2.03 -2.03 -3.51
CA ASP A 103 2.00 -2.11 -4.98
C ASP A 103 0.77 -2.89 -5.46
N ILE A 104 0.45 -3.99 -4.81
CA ILE A 104 -0.66 -4.87 -5.21
C ILE A 104 -1.41 -5.43 -4.00
N LEU A 105 -2.73 -5.33 -4.05
CA LEU A 105 -3.64 -6.04 -3.16
C LEU A 105 -3.97 -7.41 -3.76
N ASP A 106 -3.26 -8.44 -3.33
CA ASP A 106 -3.54 -9.82 -3.72
C ASP A 106 -4.63 -10.41 -2.82
N GLU A 107 -4.28 -11.16 -1.79
CA GLU A 107 -5.26 -11.75 -0.86
C GLU A 107 -5.75 -10.78 0.23
N GLY A 108 -5.02 -9.70 0.48
CA GLY A 108 -5.34 -8.68 1.47
C GLY A 108 -4.94 -9.01 2.91
N ILE A 109 -4.41 -10.20 3.17
CA ILE A 109 -4.06 -10.67 4.52
C ILE A 109 -2.89 -9.85 5.09
N THR A 110 -1.82 -9.66 4.31
CA THR A 110 -0.65 -8.89 4.75
C THR A 110 -1.03 -7.46 5.09
N LEU A 111 -1.76 -6.80 4.18
CA LEU A 111 -2.14 -5.40 4.36
C LEU A 111 -3.09 -5.22 5.55
N LEU A 112 -4.01 -6.17 5.76
CA LEU A 112 -4.89 -6.19 6.94
C LEU A 112 -4.09 -6.31 8.24
N ASN A 113 -3.14 -7.23 8.30
CA ASN A 113 -2.30 -7.43 9.49
C ASN A 113 -1.45 -6.19 9.80
N LEU A 114 -0.89 -5.55 8.77
CA LEU A 114 -0.14 -4.30 8.93
C LEU A 114 -1.05 -3.17 9.43
N LYS A 115 -2.23 -3.02 8.84
CA LYS A 115 -3.22 -2.02 9.28
C LYS A 115 -3.61 -2.21 10.75
N ASN A 116 -3.94 -3.44 11.15
CA ASN A 116 -4.32 -3.75 12.53
C ASN A 116 -3.17 -3.46 13.50
N LYS A 117 -1.94 -3.84 13.14
CA LYS A 117 -0.76 -3.55 13.96
C LYS A 117 -0.57 -2.04 14.18
N LEU A 118 -0.71 -1.23 13.14
CA LEU A 118 -0.57 0.22 13.24
C LEU A 118 -1.67 0.84 14.13
N ILE A 119 -2.90 0.33 14.04
CA ILE A 119 -4.00 0.74 14.92
C ILE A 119 -3.68 0.37 16.38
N ASP A 120 -3.22 -0.86 16.63
CA ASP A 120 -2.84 -1.34 17.96
C ASP A 120 -1.67 -0.54 18.56
N LEU A 121 -0.76 -0.05 17.73
CA LEU A 121 0.32 0.86 18.15
C LEU A 121 -0.14 2.28 18.47
N GLY A 122 -1.40 2.62 18.21
CA GLY A 122 -1.99 3.90 18.56
C GLY A 122 -2.11 4.91 17.41
N ALA A 123 -2.10 4.45 16.16
CA ALA A 123 -2.44 5.31 15.03
C ALA A 123 -3.84 5.91 15.19
N ASN A 124 -4.02 7.16 14.82
CA ASN A 124 -5.32 7.83 14.82
C ASN A 124 -6.24 7.26 13.74
N SER A 125 -5.70 7.07 12.54
CA SER A 125 -6.37 6.42 11.41
C SER A 125 -5.34 5.71 10.52
N VAL A 126 -5.77 4.66 9.83
CA VAL A 126 -4.95 3.98 8.82
C VAL A 126 -5.79 3.78 7.57
N LEU A 127 -5.48 4.54 6.52
CA LEU A 127 -6.03 4.35 5.19
C LEU A 127 -5.01 3.63 4.32
N THR A 128 -5.51 2.88 3.35
CA THR A 128 -4.69 2.05 2.46
C THR A 128 -4.83 2.51 1.02
N ALA A 129 -3.72 2.59 0.31
CA ALA A 129 -3.68 2.86 -1.11
C ALA A 129 -2.84 1.80 -1.82
N VAL A 130 -3.39 1.24 -2.89
CA VAL A 130 -2.73 0.23 -3.72
C VAL A 130 -2.75 0.65 -5.18
N LEU A 131 -1.65 0.41 -5.88
CA LEU A 131 -1.60 0.69 -7.31
C LEU A 131 -2.44 -0.32 -8.09
N PHE A 132 -2.35 -1.59 -7.72
CA PHE A 132 -3.10 -2.67 -8.34
C PHE A 132 -3.98 -3.41 -7.33
N ASP A 133 -5.23 -3.68 -7.69
CA ASP A 133 -6.11 -4.59 -6.98
C ASP A 133 -6.37 -5.83 -7.82
N LYS A 134 -5.93 -7.00 -7.35
CA LYS A 134 -6.12 -8.26 -8.07
C LYS A 134 -7.55 -8.75 -7.86
N ASN A 135 -8.29 -8.87 -8.96
CA ASN A 135 -9.65 -9.38 -8.94
C ASN A 135 -9.65 -10.88 -8.65
N LEU A 136 -9.72 -11.23 -7.36
CA LEU A 136 -9.96 -12.61 -6.94
C LEU A 136 -11.49 -12.82 -6.95
N GLN A 137 -11.98 -13.88 -7.57
CA GLN A 137 -13.43 -14.23 -7.57
C GLN A 137 -13.96 -14.59 -6.17
N LYS A 138 -13.39 -14.05 -5.12
CA LYS A 138 -13.76 -14.22 -3.70
C LYS A 138 -13.57 -12.91 -2.94
N ASN A 139 -14.34 -12.73 -1.89
CA ASN A 139 -14.19 -11.58 -1.00
C ASN A 139 -12.83 -11.59 -0.32
N LYS A 140 -12.17 -10.42 -0.27
CA LYS A 140 -10.95 -10.20 0.49
C LYS A 140 -11.30 -9.76 1.91
N PRO A 141 -10.44 -10.07 2.91
CA PRO A 141 -10.64 -9.61 4.29
C PRO A 141 -10.41 -8.11 4.47
N LEU A 142 -9.80 -7.45 3.47
CA LEU A 142 -9.58 -6.02 3.42
C LEU A 142 -9.82 -5.51 2.00
N GLU A 143 -10.56 -4.42 1.89
CA GLU A 143 -10.64 -3.59 0.70
C GLU A 143 -9.77 -2.36 0.89
N ALA A 144 -9.00 -1.98 -0.14
CA ALA A 144 -8.17 -0.77 -0.07
C ALA A 144 -9.05 0.48 -0.21
N ASP A 145 -8.70 1.53 0.52
CA ASP A 145 -9.43 2.81 0.48
C ASP A 145 -9.23 3.55 -0.85
N PHE A 146 -8.03 3.43 -1.44
CA PHE A 146 -7.68 4.02 -2.72
C PHE A 146 -7.07 2.95 -3.63
N VAL A 147 -7.62 2.77 -4.81
CA VAL A 147 -7.19 1.77 -5.79
C VAL A 147 -6.89 2.44 -7.13
N GLY A 148 -5.76 2.08 -7.73
CA GLY A 148 -5.38 2.57 -9.06
C GLY A 148 -6.05 1.80 -10.19
N LEU A 149 -5.65 0.55 -10.37
CA LEU A 149 -6.07 -0.31 -11.47
C LEU A 149 -6.44 -1.71 -10.96
N GLU A 150 -7.48 -2.28 -11.55
CA GLU A 150 -7.81 -3.68 -11.32
C GLU A 150 -7.01 -4.59 -12.27
N VAL A 151 -6.48 -5.70 -11.75
CA VAL A 151 -5.80 -6.72 -12.55
C VAL A 151 -6.54 -8.04 -12.48
N PRO A 152 -6.64 -8.77 -13.61
CA PRO A 152 -7.32 -10.07 -13.62
C PRO A 152 -6.53 -11.10 -12.82
N ASN A 153 -7.26 -12.03 -12.23
CA ASN A 153 -6.68 -13.22 -11.62
C ASN A 153 -6.34 -14.23 -12.71
N LYS A 154 -5.11 -14.24 -13.20
CA LYS A 154 -4.59 -15.22 -14.16
C LYS A 154 -3.48 -16.02 -13.54
#